data_052280ff85982a637f65b3a0568b4939
#
_entry.id   052280ff85982a637f65b3a0568b4939
#
_cell.length_a   1.000
_cell.length_b   1.000
_cell.length_c   1.000
_cell.angle_alpha   90.00
_cell.angle_beta   90.00
_cell.angle_gamma   90.00
#
_symmetry.space_group_name_H-M   'P 1'
#
loop_
_entity.id
_entity.type
_entity.pdbx_description
1 polymer ?
#
loop_
_entity_poly.entity_id
_entity_poly.type
_entity_poly.pdbx_seq_one_letter_code
_entity_poly.pdbx_strand_id
1 'polypeptide(L)'
;MGRKSGRHESLPGLVRKVFGLDQATLGTYLHLSRVEMGHCESGRRDLPGPLLVRLLPLILAAPAAKTEPRPLTEPLPTLSPPDPEPLWARLDECRHRAGQLRASLAKLVARQQAATRLQQALPALLAAAPDDAARRWLERRQEQAATDLDAWEAARYHQLRARLLGLEAEAAALADALGGEGG
;
A
#
# COMPACT_ATOMS: atom_id res chain seq x y z
N MET A 1 -25.61 27.58 -26.41
CA MET A 1 -24.16 27.57 -26.60
C MET A 1 -23.48 27.92 -25.31
N GLY A 2 -23.06 26.91 -24.50
CA GLY A 2 -22.40 27.11 -23.20
C GLY A 2 -20.91 27.33 -23.43
N ARG A 3 -20.41 28.53 -23.12
CA ARG A 3 -18.99 28.83 -23.07
C ARG A 3 -18.37 27.95 -21.95
N LYS A 4 -17.54 26.96 -22.31
CA LYS A 4 -16.57 26.35 -21.43
C LYS A 4 -15.57 27.44 -21.01
N SER A 5 -15.79 28.10 -19.90
CA SER A 5 -14.77 28.96 -19.28
C SER A 5 -13.64 28.03 -18.84
N GLY A 6 -12.53 28.03 -19.54
CA GLY A 6 -11.27 27.48 -19.05
C GLY A 6 -11.00 28.15 -17.72
N ARG A 7 -10.99 27.39 -16.61
CA ARG A 7 -10.58 27.90 -15.29
C ARG A 7 -9.12 28.31 -15.40
N HIS A 8 -8.86 29.58 -15.72
CA HIS A 8 -7.56 30.16 -15.49
C HIS A 8 -7.28 30.07 -13.98
N GLU A 9 -6.32 29.28 -13.65
CA GLU A 9 -5.89 29.12 -12.26
C GLU A 9 -5.33 30.49 -11.80
N SER A 10 -5.88 31.03 -10.71
CA SER A 10 -5.44 32.33 -10.18
C SER A 10 -4.01 32.21 -9.64
N LEU A 11 -3.23 33.31 -9.70
CA LEU A 11 -1.86 33.35 -9.16
C LEU A 11 -1.80 32.91 -7.68
N PRO A 12 -2.69 33.37 -6.77
CA PRO A 12 -2.70 32.88 -5.39
C PRO A 12 -2.99 31.36 -5.32
N GLY A 13 -3.91 30.87 -6.13
CA GLY A 13 -4.24 29.43 -6.16
C GLY A 13 -3.06 28.58 -6.63
N LEU A 14 -2.32 29.05 -7.63
CA LEU A 14 -1.12 28.39 -8.12
C LEU A 14 -0.02 28.34 -7.05
N VAL A 15 0.31 29.48 -6.43
CA VAL A 15 1.30 29.57 -5.34
C VAL A 15 0.93 28.64 -4.19
N ARG A 16 -0.34 28.66 -3.78
CA ARG A 16 -0.82 27.80 -2.69
C ARG A 16 -0.60 26.33 -2.99
N LYS A 17 -0.91 25.89 -4.20
CA LYS A 17 -0.73 24.49 -4.61
C LYS A 17 0.73 24.07 -4.67
N VAL A 18 1.59 24.94 -5.23
CA VAL A 18 3.02 24.68 -5.37
C VAL A 18 3.70 24.50 -4.01
N PHE A 19 3.34 25.34 -3.03
CA PHE A 19 3.96 25.30 -1.69
C PHE A 19 3.14 24.49 -0.67
N GLY A 20 2.06 23.81 -1.08
CA GLY A 20 1.23 23.00 -0.17
C GLY A 20 0.51 23.81 0.90
N LEU A 21 0.25 25.12 0.67
CA LEU A 21 -0.39 26.00 1.64
C LEU A 21 -1.91 25.86 1.59
N ASP A 22 -2.57 26.01 2.73
CA ASP A 22 -4.00 26.18 2.76
C ASP A 22 -4.40 27.67 2.57
N GLN A 23 -5.69 27.94 2.34
CA GLN A 23 -6.20 29.29 2.11
C GLN A 23 -6.03 30.22 3.34
N ALA A 24 -6.09 29.67 4.56
CA ALA A 24 -5.92 30.45 5.77
C ALA A 24 -4.47 30.86 5.95
N THR A 25 -3.51 29.95 5.71
CA THR A 25 -2.08 30.23 5.83
C THR A 25 -1.61 31.27 4.82
N LEU A 26 -1.99 31.13 3.54
CA LEU A 26 -1.64 32.14 2.53
C LEU A 26 -2.40 33.45 2.78
N GLY A 27 -3.65 33.35 3.23
CA GLY A 27 -4.44 34.53 3.65
C GLY A 27 -3.76 35.31 4.78
N THR A 28 -3.26 34.64 5.82
CA THR A 28 -2.51 35.27 6.91
C THR A 28 -1.26 36.01 6.38
N TYR A 29 -0.51 35.38 5.48
CA TYR A 29 0.65 36.00 4.84
C TYR A 29 0.29 37.26 4.05
N LEU A 30 -0.87 37.26 3.36
CA LEU A 30 -1.35 38.38 2.57
C LEU A 30 -2.25 39.36 3.34
N HIS A 31 -2.49 39.15 4.63
CA HIS A 31 -3.45 39.90 5.45
C HIS A 31 -4.89 39.87 4.89
N LEU A 32 -5.29 38.74 4.33
CA LEU A 32 -6.63 38.44 3.87
C LEU A 32 -7.32 37.40 4.75
N SER A 33 -8.60 37.54 4.93
CA SER A 33 -9.41 36.45 5.51
C SER A 33 -9.48 35.26 4.54
N ARG A 34 -9.75 34.07 5.07
CA ARG A 34 -9.98 32.86 4.25
C ARG A 34 -11.03 33.06 3.17
N VAL A 35 -12.10 33.84 3.49
CA VAL A 35 -13.20 34.12 2.55
C VAL A 35 -12.71 35.02 1.41
N GLU A 36 -11.98 36.08 1.72
CA GLU A 36 -11.41 36.98 0.71
C GLU A 36 -10.40 36.24 -0.18
N MET A 37 -9.55 35.39 0.42
CA MET A 37 -8.65 34.54 -0.34
C MET A 37 -9.41 33.62 -1.32
N GLY A 38 -10.50 32.98 -0.88
CA GLY A 38 -11.38 32.18 -1.74
C GLY A 38 -12.00 32.98 -2.88
N HIS A 39 -12.36 34.24 -2.66
CA HIS A 39 -12.85 35.14 -3.71
C HIS A 39 -11.76 35.48 -4.73
N CYS A 40 -10.52 35.74 -4.27
CA CYS A 40 -9.38 35.97 -5.17
C CYS A 40 -9.02 34.72 -5.99
N GLU A 41 -9.06 33.53 -5.40
CA GLU A 41 -8.79 32.28 -6.09
C GLU A 41 -9.88 31.93 -7.13
N SER A 42 -11.13 32.24 -6.82
CA SER A 42 -12.26 31.98 -7.74
C SER A 42 -12.41 33.03 -8.84
N GLY A 43 -11.57 34.07 -8.85
CA GLY A 43 -11.65 35.19 -9.79
C GLY A 43 -12.88 36.12 -9.56
N ARG A 44 -13.54 36.01 -8.41
CA ARG A 44 -14.62 36.93 -8.00
C ARG A 44 -14.11 38.29 -7.55
N ARG A 45 -12.85 38.34 -7.14
CA ARG A 45 -12.17 39.56 -6.71
C ARG A 45 -10.73 39.50 -7.18
N ASP A 46 -10.24 40.59 -7.76
CA ASP A 46 -8.83 40.74 -8.12
C ASP A 46 -7.97 40.97 -6.87
N LEU A 47 -6.74 40.44 -6.91
CA LEU A 47 -5.78 40.68 -5.85
C LEU A 47 -5.25 42.14 -5.96
N PRO A 48 -5.38 42.96 -4.92
CA PRO A 48 -4.87 44.34 -4.94
C PRO A 48 -3.37 44.40 -5.24
N GLY A 49 -2.93 45.40 -5.99
CA GLY A 49 -1.52 45.56 -6.40
C GLY A 49 -0.50 45.42 -5.29
N PRO A 50 -0.66 46.05 -4.11
CA PRO A 50 0.26 45.87 -2.98
C PRO A 50 0.37 44.42 -2.50
N LEU A 51 -0.73 43.66 -2.53
CA LEU A 51 -0.73 42.25 -2.14
C LEU A 51 -0.10 41.36 -3.22
N LEU A 52 -0.22 41.75 -4.50
CA LEU A 52 0.48 41.09 -5.60
C LEU A 52 2.01 41.25 -5.44
N VAL A 53 2.50 42.46 -5.09
CA VAL A 53 3.91 42.69 -4.79
C VAL A 53 4.38 41.81 -3.63
N ARG A 54 3.55 41.67 -2.58
CA ARG A 54 3.86 40.79 -1.46
C ARG A 54 3.88 39.29 -1.85
N LEU A 55 3.07 38.88 -2.81
CA LEU A 55 3.03 37.53 -3.34
C LEU A 55 4.20 37.22 -4.28
N LEU A 56 4.81 38.25 -4.88
CA LEU A 56 5.84 38.13 -5.92
C LEU A 56 7.02 37.22 -5.53
N PRO A 57 7.59 37.29 -4.31
CA PRO A 57 8.68 36.40 -3.91
C PRO A 57 8.29 34.90 -4.01
N LEU A 58 7.06 34.56 -3.64
CA LEU A 58 6.57 33.19 -3.75
C LEU A 58 6.32 32.78 -5.20
N ILE A 59 5.86 33.72 -6.04
CA ILE A 59 5.69 33.46 -7.48
C ILE A 59 7.06 33.19 -8.13
N LEU A 60 8.07 33.98 -7.80
CA LEU A 60 9.43 33.84 -8.35
C LEU A 60 10.14 32.58 -7.85
N ALA A 61 9.84 32.15 -6.63
CA ALA A 61 10.38 30.92 -6.04
C ALA A 61 9.64 29.65 -6.54
N ALA A 62 8.47 29.82 -7.16
CA ALA A 62 7.74 28.68 -7.71
C ALA A 62 8.49 28.12 -8.93
N PRO A 63 8.69 26.79 -9.04
CA PRO A 63 9.34 26.19 -10.20
C PRO A 63 8.56 26.53 -11.48
N ALA A 64 9.31 26.94 -12.51
CA ALA A 64 8.75 27.38 -13.79
C ALA A 64 8.09 26.25 -14.61
N ALA A 65 8.32 24.99 -14.25
CA ALA A 65 7.74 23.83 -14.90
C ALA A 65 6.61 23.25 -14.04
N LYS A 66 5.54 22.77 -14.69
CA LYS A 66 4.60 21.85 -14.06
C LYS A 66 5.43 20.67 -13.56
N THR A 67 5.62 20.58 -12.25
CA THR A 67 6.24 19.40 -11.64
C THR A 67 5.33 18.24 -11.96
N GLU A 68 5.75 17.35 -12.86
CA GLU A 68 5.02 16.10 -13.08
C GLU A 68 4.90 15.35 -11.76
N PRO A 69 3.79 14.63 -11.56
CA PRO A 69 3.64 13.83 -10.35
C PRO A 69 4.84 12.91 -10.22
N ARG A 70 5.63 13.08 -9.17
CA ARG A 70 6.81 12.25 -8.91
C ARG A 70 6.34 10.81 -8.68
N PRO A 71 7.01 9.81 -9.27
CA PRO A 71 6.72 8.42 -8.99
C PRO A 71 6.78 8.15 -7.47
N LEU A 72 5.79 7.46 -6.91
CA LEU A 72 5.76 7.12 -5.48
C LEU A 72 6.95 6.25 -5.03
N THR A 73 7.65 5.64 -5.99
CA THR A 73 8.85 4.82 -5.77
C THR A 73 10.13 5.61 -5.58
N GLU A 74 10.13 6.91 -5.90
CA GLU A 74 11.30 7.75 -5.70
C GLU A 74 11.31 8.31 -4.27
N PRO A 75 12.43 8.19 -3.52
CA PRO A 75 12.54 8.78 -2.19
C PRO A 75 12.43 10.30 -2.27
N LEU A 76 11.68 10.90 -1.33
CA LEU A 76 11.59 12.35 -1.22
C LEU A 76 12.94 12.92 -0.73
N PRO A 77 13.39 14.07 -1.26
CA PRO A 77 14.53 14.76 -0.68
C PRO A 77 14.16 15.18 0.75
N THR A 78 14.88 14.66 1.71
CA THR A 78 14.73 14.99 3.13
C THR A 78 15.86 15.90 3.59
N LEU A 79 15.56 16.84 4.48
CA LEU A 79 16.58 17.72 5.09
C LEU A 79 17.40 17.01 6.18
N SER A 80 16.88 15.91 6.65
CA SER A 80 17.52 15.04 7.66
C SER A 80 17.21 13.57 7.33
N PRO A 81 18.07 12.64 7.74
CA PRO A 81 17.78 11.22 7.60
C PRO A 81 16.48 10.86 8.31
N PRO A 82 15.78 9.82 7.84
CA PRO A 82 14.55 9.35 8.47
C PRO A 82 14.86 8.84 9.89
N ASP A 83 13.89 9.00 10.81
CA ASP A 83 13.99 8.37 12.12
C ASP A 83 13.99 6.83 11.95
N PRO A 84 15.05 6.13 12.39
CA PRO A 84 15.16 4.70 12.20
C PRO A 84 14.24 3.88 13.11
N GLU A 85 13.80 4.41 14.25
CA GLU A 85 13.03 3.65 15.25
C GLU A 85 11.69 3.11 14.69
N PRO A 86 10.84 3.91 14.04
CA PRO A 86 9.62 3.40 13.42
C PRO A 86 9.87 2.37 12.31
N LEU A 87 10.99 2.52 11.58
CA LEU A 87 11.36 1.60 10.50
C LEU A 87 11.78 0.24 11.07
N TRP A 88 12.60 0.23 12.13
CA TRP A 88 12.97 -0.99 12.86
C TRP A 88 11.75 -1.71 13.43
N ALA A 89 10.88 -0.98 14.12
CA ALA A 89 9.66 -1.56 14.69
C ALA A 89 8.79 -2.23 13.61
N ARG A 90 8.63 -1.58 12.46
CA ARG A 90 7.87 -2.14 11.35
C ARG A 90 8.56 -3.33 10.69
N LEU A 91 9.87 -3.30 10.54
CA LEU A 91 10.67 -4.40 10.01
C LEU A 91 10.51 -5.67 10.86
N ASP A 92 10.60 -5.51 12.19
CA ASP A 92 10.43 -6.63 13.12
C ASP A 92 9.01 -7.20 13.08
N GLU A 93 7.99 -6.35 12.98
CA GLU A 93 6.61 -6.79 12.79
C GLU A 93 6.44 -7.59 11.49
N CYS A 94 7.00 -7.11 10.38
CA CYS A 94 6.95 -7.81 9.10
C CYS A 94 7.63 -9.18 9.19
N ARG A 95 8.81 -9.26 9.79
CA ARG A 95 9.56 -10.52 10.01
C ARG A 95 8.79 -11.50 10.88
N HIS A 96 8.22 -11.04 11.98
CA HIS A 96 7.42 -11.86 12.88
C HIS A 96 6.19 -12.45 12.17
N ARG A 97 5.41 -11.60 11.49
CA ARG A 97 4.21 -12.02 10.75
C ARG A 97 4.56 -12.96 9.57
N ALA A 98 5.64 -12.69 8.87
CA ALA A 98 6.12 -13.58 7.81
C ALA A 98 6.48 -14.97 8.38
N GLY A 99 7.12 -15.03 9.55
CA GLY A 99 7.41 -16.29 10.24
C GLY A 99 6.14 -17.09 10.56
N GLN A 100 5.10 -16.45 11.08
CA GLN A 100 3.80 -17.08 11.36
C GLN A 100 3.12 -17.60 10.08
N LEU A 101 3.17 -16.82 8.98
CA LEU A 101 2.61 -17.24 7.70
C LEU A 101 3.38 -18.41 7.08
N ARG A 102 4.72 -18.44 7.17
CA ARG A 102 5.53 -19.58 6.72
C ARG A 102 5.15 -20.86 7.46
N ALA A 103 5.01 -20.78 8.79
CA ALA A 103 4.58 -21.92 9.60
C ALA A 103 3.17 -22.41 9.21
N SER A 104 2.25 -21.48 8.94
CA SER A 104 0.88 -21.80 8.50
C SER A 104 0.85 -22.44 7.11
N LEU A 105 1.63 -21.93 6.17
CA LEU A 105 1.80 -22.50 4.83
C LEU A 105 2.43 -23.89 4.90
N ALA A 106 3.46 -24.08 5.70
CA ALA A 106 4.09 -25.38 5.87
C ALA A 106 3.11 -26.45 6.35
N LYS A 107 2.26 -26.11 7.33
CA LYS A 107 1.19 -27.00 7.82
C LYS A 107 0.16 -27.32 6.73
N LEU A 108 -0.26 -26.31 5.95
CA LEU A 108 -1.21 -26.52 4.85
C LEU A 108 -0.63 -27.43 3.78
N VAL A 109 0.61 -27.17 3.33
CA VAL A 109 1.30 -27.98 2.32
C VAL A 109 1.48 -29.41 2.81
N ALA A 110 1.91 -29.62 4.07
CA ALA A 110 2.07 -30.96 4.63
C ALA A 110 0.73 -31.74 4.64
N ARG A 111 -0.38 -31.07 4.99
CA ARG A 111 -1.72 -31.66 4.98
C ARG A 111 -2.14 -32.06 3.56
N GLN A 112 -1.97 -31.17 2.57
CA GLN A 112 -2.28 -31.45 1.16
C GLN A 112 -1.43 -32.59 0.61
N GLN A 113 -0.13 -32.64 0.93
CA GLN A 113 0.73 -33.76 0.55
C GLN A 113 0.29 -35.08 1.16
N ALA A 114 -0.12 -35.08 2.42
CA ALA A 114 -0.65 -36.28 3.08
C ALA A 114 -1.96 -36.75 2.43
N ALA A 115 -2.87 -35.82 2.13
CA ALA A 115 -4.13 -36.11 1.42
C ALA A 115 -3.86 -36.68 0.02
N THR A 116 -2.92 -36.12 -0.73
CA THR A 116 -2.54 -36.61 -2.05
C THR A 116 -2.00 -38.05 -1.98
N ARG A 117 -1.10 -38.32 -1.02
CA ARG A 117 -0.54 -39.67 -0.82
C ARG A 117 -1.64 -40.67 -0.44
N LEU A 118 -2.57 -40.27 0.43
CA LEU A 118 -3.68 -41.11 0.80
C LEU A 118 -4.58 -41.43 -0.40
N GLN A 119 -4.94 -40.43 -1.21
CA GLN A 119 -5.75 -40.66 -2.42
C GLN A 119 -5.08 -41.63 -3.40
N GLN A 120 -3.76 -41.52 -3.57
CA GLN A 120 -3.01 -42.45 -4.42
C GLN A 120 -3.00 -43.88 -3.87
N ALA A 121 -2.93 -44.04 -2.55
CA ALA A 121 -2.92 -45.37 -1.91
C ALA A 121 -4.30 -45.99 -1.73
N LEU A 122 -5.39 -45.19 -1.72
CA LEU A 122 -6.74 -45.63 -1.40
C LEU A 122 -7.25 -46.84 -2.18
N PRO A 123 -7.05 -46.96 -3.52
CA PRO A 123 -7.54 -48.10 -4.26
C PRO A 123 -6.96 -49.44 -3.73
N ALA A 124 -5.66 -49.45 -3.45
CA ALA A 124 -4.99 -50.65 -2.91
C ALA A 124 -5.42 -50.92 -1.45
N LEU A 125 -5.57 -49.89 -0.63
CA LEU A 125 -6.01 -50.02 0.75
C LEU A 125 -7.44 -50.52 0.86
N LEU A 126 -8.36 -50.05 0.01
CA LEU A 126 -9.74 -50.51 -0.03
C LEU A 126 -9.87 -51.98 -0.50
N ALA A 127 -9.05 -52.36 -1.46
CA ALA A 127 -8.99 -53.76 -1.93
C ALA A 127 -8.41 -54.72 -0.87
N ALA A 128 -7.52 -54.26 -0.02
CA ALA A 128 -6.90 -55.06 1.05
C ALA A 128 -7.61 -54.87 2.41
N ALA A 129 -8.72 -54.17 2.48
CA ALA A 129 -9.44 -53.91 3.74
C ALA A 129 -9.87 -55.22 4.39
N PRO A 130 -9.48 -55.53 5.65
CA PRO A 130 -9.71 -56.82 6.28
C PRO A 130 -11.18 -56.99 6.69
N ASP A 131 -11.93 -55.94 6.89
CA ASP A 131 -13.32 -55.93 7.31
C ASP A 131 -14.07 -54.64 6.92
N ASP A 132 -15.40 -54.65 7.14
CA ASP A 132 -16.24 -53.48 6.83
C ASP A 132 -15.96 -52.26 7.71
N ALA A 133 -15.43 -52.45 8.90
CA ALA A 133 -15.07 -51.32 9.76
C ALA A 133 -13.83 -50.57 9.21
N ALA A 134 -12.83 -51.31 8.75
CA ALA A 134 -11.67 -50.76 8.07
C ALA A 134 -12.04 -50.06 6.76
N ARG A 135 -12.96 -50.68 5.97
CA ARG A 135 -13.48 -50.08 4.75
C ARG A 135 -14.17 -48.74 5.01
N ARG A 136 -15.10 -48.66 5.94
CA ARG A 136 -15.79 -47.43 6.33
C ARG A 136 -14.82 -46.36 6.88
N TRP A 137 -13.77 -46.79 7.56
CA TRP A 137 -12.73 -45.84 8.02
C TRP A 137 -11.98 -45.23 6.85
N LEU A 138 -11.58 -46.02 5.85
CA LEU A 138 -10.91 -45.57 4.63
C LEU A 138 -11.78 -44.60 3.81
N GLU A 139 -13.09 -44.93 3.67
CA GLU A 139 -14.06 -44.06 2.97
C GLU A 139 -14.15 -42.67 3.63
N ARG A 140 -14.29 -42.61 4.96
CA ARG A 140 -14.27 -41.32 5.69
C ARG A 140 -12.96 -40.57 5.50
N ARG A 141 -11.82 -41.27 5.42
CA ARG A 141 -10.53 -40.65 5.15
C ARG A 141 -10.42 -40.14 3.72
N GLN A 142 -11.05 -40.79 2.78
CA GLN A 142 -11.16 -40.32 1.40
C GLN A 142 -11.93 -38.98 1.33
N GLU A 143 -13.07 -38.89 2.00
CA GLU A 143 -13.85 -37.64 2.06
C GLU A 143 -13.05 -36.50 2.68
N GLN A 144 -12.35 -36.76 3.77
CA GLN A 144 -11.47 -35.78 4.40
C GLN A 144 -10.34 -35.33 3.47
N ALA A 145 -9.69 -36.26 2.78
CA ALA A 145 -8.63 -35.96 1.83
C ALA A 145 -9.15 -35.16 0.61
N ALA A 146 -10.36 -35.42 0.17
CA ALA A 146 -11.01 -34.63 -0.88
C ALA A 146 -11.24 -33.18 -0.45
N THR A 147 -11.70 -32.96 0.80
CA THR A 147 -11.85 -31.63 1.38
C THR A 147 -10.50 -30.91 1.51
N ASP A 148 -9.45 -31.60 1.93
CA ASP A 148 -8.10 -31.02 2.07
C ASP A 148 -7.47 -30.63 0.73
N LEU A 149 -8.00 -31.11 -0.38
CA LEU A 149 -7.54 -30.85 -1.75
C LEU A 149 -8.54 -30.03 -2.59
N ASP A 150 -9.59 -29.51 -1.98
CA ASP A 150 -10.62 -28.76 -2.69
C ASP A 150 -10.13 -27.38 -3.18
N ALA A 151 -10.97 -26.77 -4.01
CA ALA A 151 -10.69 -25.46 -4.60
C ALA A 151 -10.56 -24.34 -3.56
N TRP A 152 -11.24 -24.48 -2.40
CA TRP A 152 -11.18 -23.48 -1.33
C TRP A 152 -9.83 -23.53 -0.60
N GLU A 153 -9.32 -24.72 -0.26
CA GLU A 153 -7.98 -24.86 0.33
C GLU A 153 -6.87 -24.47 -0.66
N ALA A 154 -7.05 -24.71 -1.96
CA ALA A 154 -6.15 -24.21 -3.00
C ALA A 154 -6.15 -22.67 -3.04
N ALA A 155 -7.30 -22.03 -3.01
CA ALA A 155 -7.42 -20.57 -2.93
C ALA A 155 -6.74 -20.00 -1.66
N ARG A 156 -6.97 -20.66 -0.51
CA ARG A 156 -6.33 -20.31 0.76
C ARG A 156 -4.81 -20.36 0.70
N TYR A 157 -4.23 -21.37 0.05
CA TYR A 157 -2.79 -21.45 -0.18
C TYR A 157 -2.28 -20.22 -0.93
N HIS A 158 -2.92 -19.84 -2.04
CA HIS A 158 -2.52 -18.68 -2.82
C HIS A 158 -2.65 -17.36 -2.04
N GLN A 159 -3.70 -17.20 -1.23
CA GLN A 159 -3.88 -16.02 -0.38
C GLN A 159 -2.77 -15.90 0.68
N LEU A 160 -2.45 -16.99 1.39
CA LEU A 160 -1.39 -16.99 2.39
C LEU A 160 -0.02 -16.72 1.76
N ARG A 161 0.25 -17.33 0.61
CA ARG A 161 1.49 -17.10 -0.16
C ARG A 161 1.62 -15.65 -0.61
N ALA A 162 0.56 -15.05 -1.16
CA ALA A 162 0.59 -13.65 -1.59
C ALA A 162 0.86 -12.70 -0.42
N ARG A 163 0.23 -12.95 0.76
CA ARG A 163 0.48 -12.16 1.98
C ARG A 163 1.93 -12.31 2.46
N LEU A 164 2.47 -13.53 2.43
CA LEU A 164 3.86 -13.77 2.80
C LEU A 164 4.81 -12.99 1.90
N LEU A 165 4.65 -13.09 0.59
CA LEU A 165 5.48 -12.36 -0.38
C LEU A 165 5.40 -10.84 -0.19
N GLY A 166 4.22 -10.31 0.12
CA GLY A 166 4.05 -8.89 0.44
C GLY A 166 4.85 -8.45 1.66
N LEU A 167 4.79 -9.22 2.77
CA LEU A 167 5.55 -8.91 3.98
C LEU A 167 7.07 -9.06 3.78
N GLU A 168 7.51 -10.02 2.98
CA GLU A 168 8.93 -10.21 2.65
C GLU A 168 9.45 -9.05 1.80
N ALA A 169 8.68 -8.59 0.81
CA ALA A 169 9.03 -7.44 -0.01
C ALA A 169 9.06 -6.14 0.82
N GLU A 170 8.09 -5.94 1.72
CA GLU A 170 8.07 -4.81 2.64
C GLU A 170 9.28 -4.83 3.58
N ALA A 171 9.61 -5.98 4.15
CA ALA A 171 10.76 -6.14 5.02
C ALA A 171 12.09 -5.87 4.29
N ALA A 172 12.21 -6.29 3.03
CA ALA A 172 13.39 -5.99 2.21
C ALA A 172 13.52 -4.49 1.97
N ALA A 173 12.44 -3.81 1.55
CA ALA A 173 12.45 -2.37 1.30
C ALA A 173 12.79 -1.55 2.57
N LEU A 174 12.29 -1.97 3.74
CA LEU A 174 12.62 -1.33 5.02
C LEU A 174 14.08 -1.56 5.41
N ALA A 175 14.60 -2.76 5.20
CA ALA A 175 16.00 -3.08 5.46
C ALA A 175 16.94 -2.27 4.56
N ASP A 176 16.61 -2.11 3.28
CA ASP A 176 17.35 -1.26 2.34
C ASP A 176 17.34 0.21 2.76
N ALA A 177 16.19 0.72 3.22
CA ALA A 177 16.07 2.08 3.73
C ALA A 177 16.94 2.32 4.99
N LEU A 178 17.06 1.31 5.86
CA LEU A 178 17.89 1.35 7.07
C LEU A 178 19.37 1.12 6.78
N GLY A 179 19.70 0.36 5.73
CA GLY A 179 21.09 0.05 5.32
C GLY A 179 21.71 1.11 4.40
N GLY A 180 20.91 1.98 3.80
CA GLY A 180 21.38 3.03 2.88
C GLY A 180 22.17 4.20 3.54
N GLU A 181 22.31 4.20 4.87
CA GLU A 181 23.00 5.25 5.63
C GLU A 181 24.50 4.97 5.90
N GLY A 182 25.08 3.92 5.29
CA GLY A 182 26.44 3.47 5.54
C GLY A 182 27.41 3.58 4.36
N GLY A 183 27.18 4.53 3.41
CA GLY A 183 28.05 4.73 2.27
C GLY A 183 28.55 6.16 2.12
#